data_45f496f85f22e8fd6d1c102a7a9f9aff
#
_entry.id   45f496f85f22e8fd6d1c102a7a9f9aff
#
_cell.length_a   1.000
_cell.length_b   1.000
_cell.length_c   1.000
_cell.angle_alpha   90.00
_cell.angle_beta   90.00
_cell.angle_gamma   90.00
#
_symmetry.space_group_name_H-M   'P 1'
#
loop_
_entity.id
_entity.type
_entity.pdbx_description
1 polymer ?
#
loop_
_entity_poly.entity_id
_entity_poly.type
_entity_poly.pdbx_seq_one_letter_code
_entity_poly.pdbx_strand_id
1 'polypeptide(L)'
;MENVFNIFKGNSKKAFTWDSLGDIKQGRGDLGEEMPVIVYRLMQFTLMDAISDDVGIEKANEYFQKAGYLAGKEFAKNKLDLDQDFNNFVSHLQETLKLLKIGILRMEFFNPEDGEIILTVAEDLDCSGLPITNESVCVYDEGFISGIFEMYTGKKYDVRETDCWATGDRVCRFKADPVEE
;
A
#
# COMPACT_ATOMS: atom_id res chain seq x y z
N MET A 1 -11.41 -36.50 14.04
CA MET A 1 -11.64 -35.52 12.97
C MET A 1 -10.55 -34.47 13.12
N GLU A 2 -9.45 -34.64 12.38
CA GLU A 2 -8.32 -33.71 12.41
C GLU A 2 -8.70 -32.42 11.69
N ASN A 3 -8.37 -31.32 12.32
CA ASN A 3 -8.67 -29.95 11.87
C ASN A 3 -7.94 -29.63 10.56
N VAL A 4 -8.65 -29.68 9.44
CA VAL A 4 -8.15 -29.41 8.08
C VAL A 4 -7.90 -27.91 7.81
N PHE A 5 -8.14 -27.00 8.77
CA PHE A 5 -8.09 -25.55 8.59
C PHE A 5 -6.96 -24.86 9.34
N ASN A 6 -5.75 -25.36 9.26
CA ASN A 6 -4.64 -24.63 9.85
C ASN A 6 -3.45 -24.42 8.89
N ILE A 7 -3.73 -23.85 7.73
CA ILE A 7 -2.71 -23.45 6.75
C ILE A 7 -1.70 -22.44 7.35
N PHE A 8 -2.04 -21.79 8.46
CA PHE A 8 -1.21 -20.77 9.13
C PHE A 8 -0.55 -21.25 10.44
N LYS A 9 -0.71 -22.52 10.83
CA LYS A 9 -0.02 -23.09 11.99
C LYS A 9 1.23 -23.88 11.59
N GLY A 10 2.17 -23.23 10.94
CA GLY A 10 3.58 -23.63 11.01
C GLY A 10 4.21 -22.92 12.20
N ASN A 11 4.88 -23.63 13.07
CA ASN A 11 5.55 -23.13 14.28
C ASN A 11 6.79 -22.26 14.01
N SER A 12 6.88 -21.61 12.85
CA SER A 12 7.89 -20.60 12.54
C SER A 12 7.19 -19.36 12.02
N LYS A 13 7.40 -18.20 12.65
CA LYS A 13 7.09 -16.88 12.09
C LYS A 13 7.94 -16.70 10.83
N LYS A 14 7.48 -17.26 9.70
CA LYS A 14 8.02 -16.85 8.41
C LYS A 14 7.55 -15.44 8.16
N ALA A 15 8.49 -14.52 7.97
CA ALA A 15 8.16 -13.18 7.48
C ALA A 15 7.42 -13.31 6.15
N PHE A 16 6.48 -12.39 5.88
CA PHE A 16 5.84 -12.29 4.57
C PHE A 16 6.92 -12.01 3.51
N THR A 17 6.85 -12.71 2.40
CA THR A 17 7.66 -12.48 1.20
C THR A 17 6.78 -12.58 -0.02
N TRP A 18 7.24 -12.07 -1.16
CA TRP A 18 6.51 -12.15 -2.42
C TRP A 18 6.09 -13.56 -2.79
N ASP A 19 6.92 -14.55 -2.52
CA ASP A 19 6.64 -15.97 -2.79
C ASP A 19 5.41 -16.49 -2.02
N SER A 20 5.02 -15.82 -0.92
CA SER A 20 3.82 -16.16 -0.15
C SER A 20 2.53 -15.90 -0.94
N LEU A 21 2.58 -15.12 -2.02
CA LEU A 21 1.45 -14.87 -2.93
C LEU A 21 1.18 -16.07 -3.86
N GLY A 22 2.15 -16.96 -4.03
CA GLY A 22 2.04 -18.15 -4.88
C GLY A 22 1.98 -17.84 -6.38
N ASP A 23 1.69 -18.85 -7.17
CA ASP A 23 1.48 -18.73 -8.63
C ASP A 23 -0.01 -18.53 -8.91
N ILE A 24 -0.44 -17.26 -8.91
CA ILE A 24 -1.85 -16.89 -9.14
C ILE A 24 -2.29 -17.30 -10.55
N LYS A 25 -1.42 -17.13 -11.53
CA LYS A 25 -1.72 -17.44 -12.93
C LYS A 25 -1.99 -18.93 -13.13
N GLN A 26 -1.18 -19.79 -12.50
CA GLN A 26 -1.38 -21.22 -12.54
C GLN A 26 -2.65 -21.62 -11.76
N GLY A 27 -2.87 -21.03 -10.59
CA GLY A 27 -4.00 -21.38 -9.72
C GLY A 27 -5.36 -20.87 -10.19
N ARG A 28 -5.39 -19.84 -11.06
CA ARG A 28 -6.62 -19.16 -11.52
C ARG A 28 -6.74 -19.14 -13.04
N GLY A 29 -6.48 -20.28 -13.70
CA GLY A 29 -6.42 -20.38 -15.15
C GLY A 29 -7.69 -19.91 -15.88
N ASP A 30 -8.88 -20.12 -15.29
CA ASP A 30 -10.16 -19.74 -15.90
C ASP A 30 -10.60 -18.32 -15.54
N LEU A 31 -10.29 -17.82 -14.34
CA LEU A 31 -10.77 -16.52 -13.82
C LEU A 31 -9.74 -15.40 -14.00
N GLY A 32 -8.49 -15.75 -14.29
CA GLY A 32 -7.40 -14.79 -14.44
C GLY A 32 -6.93 -14.18 -13.12
N GLU A 33 -6.10 -13.15 -13.24
CA GLU A 33 -5.38 -12.53 -12.12
C GLU A 33 -6.12 -11.31 -11.54
N GLU A 34 -7.10 -10.77 -12.28
CA GLU A 34 -7.85 -9.58 -11.89
C GLU A 34 -9.07 -9.92 -11.03
N MET A 35 -9.47 -8.97 -10.18
CA MET A 35 -10.74 -9.03 -9.46
C MET A 35 -11.38 -7.64 -9.38
N PRO A 36 -12.73 -7.55 -9.22
CA PRO A 36 -13.41 -6.27 -9.01
C PRO A 36 -12.98 -5.60 -7.71
N VAL A 37 -12.84 -4.26 -7.73
CA VAL A 37 -12.48 -3.43 -6.57
C VAL A 37 -13.35 -3.70 -5.34
N ILE A 38 -14.65 -3.97 -5.55
CA ILE A 38 -15.57 -4.27 -4.45
C ILE A 38 -15.12 -5.46 -3.59
N VAL A 39 -14.47 -6.46 -4.17
CA VAL A 39 -13.98 -7.64 -3.43
C VAL A 39 -12.81 -7.25 -2.53
N TYR A 40 -11.91 -6.44 -3.05
CA TYR A 40 -10.79 -5.89 -2.28
C TYR A 40 -11.29 -5.06 -1.10
N ARG A 41 -12.18 -4.10 -1.35
CA ARG A 41 -12.72 -3.22 -0.30
C ARG A 41 -13.56 -3.96 0.75
N LEU A 42 -14.32 -4.98 0.36
CA LEU A 42 -15.00 -5.83 1.33
C LEU A 42 -14.02 -6.44 2.32
N MET A 43 -12.91 -7.00 1.84
CA MET A 43 -11.88 -7.57 2.71
C MET A 43 -11.22 -6.48 3.57
N GLN A 44 -10.79 -5.39 2.96
CA GLN A 44 -10.07 -4.31 3.63
C GLN A 44 -10.89 -3.71 4.77
N PHE A 45 -12.12 -3.26 4.48
CA PHE A 45 -12.94 -2.56 5.47
C PHE A 45 -13.47 -3.49 6.56
N THR A 46 -13.88 -4.72 6.22
CA THR A 46 -14.34 -5.67 7.25
C THR A 46 -13.19 -6.15 8.14
N LEU A 47 -11.97 -6.26 7.59
CA LEU A 47 -10.78 -6.58 8.40
C LEU A 47 -10.41 -5.43 9.32
N MET A 48 -10.45 -4.18 8.83
CA MET A 48 -10.22 -2.99 9.64
C MET A 48 -11.22 -2.90 10.79
N ASP A 49 -12.51 -3.10 10.51
CA ASP A 49 -13.60 -3.08 11.49
C ASP A 49 -13.37 -4.14 12.58
N ALA A 50 -13.15 -5.40 12.17
CA ALA A 50 -12.90 -6.51 13.11
C ALA A 50 -11.67 -6.29 14.00
N ILE A 51 -10.57 -5.75 13.45
CA ILE A 51 -9.37 -5.44 14.23
C ILE A 51 -9.63 -4.25 15.17
N SER A 52 -10.36 -3.24 14.69
CA SER A 52 -10.71 -2.07 15.50
C SER A 52 -11.58 -2.43 16.70
N ASP A 53 -12.51 -3.36 16.53
CA ASP A 53 -13.33 -3.88 17.63
C ASP A 53 -12.50 -4.59 18.71
N ASP A 54 -11.44 -5.32 18.30
CA ASP A 54 -10.60 -6.05 19.24
C ASP A 54 -9.56 -5.19 19.97
N VAL A 55 -8.94 -4.21 19.28
CA VAL A 55 -7.76 -3.49 19.80
C VAL A 55 -7.89 -1.95 19.76
N GLY A 56 -8.99 -1.42 19.26
CA GLY A 56 -9.22 0.01 19.03
C GLY A 56 -8.65 0.50 17.70
N ILE A 57 -9.25 1.60 17.20
CA ILE A 57 -8.95 2.15 15.87
C ILE A 57 -7.49 2.59 15.70
N GLU A 58 -6.89 3.19 16.71
CA GLU A 58 -5.50 3.65 16.67
C GLU A 58 -4.54 2.46 16.42
N LYS A 59 -4.77 1.36 17.14
CA LYS A 59 -3.94 0.17 17.00
C LYS A 59 -4.21 -0.59 15.69
N ALA A 60 -5.43 -0.58 15.21
CA ALA A 60 -5.79 -1.10 13.89
C ALA A 60 -5.06 -0.33 12.79
N ASN A 61 -5.05 1.01 12.86
CA ASN A 61 -4.30 1.86 11.94
C ASN A 61 -2.81 1.54 11.91
N GLU A 62 -2.17 1.37 13.08
CA GLU A 62 -0.77 0.94 13.15
C GLU A 62 -0.52 -0.41 12.44
N TYR A 63 -1.44 -1.35 12.58
CA TYR A 63 -1.31 -2.66 11.89
C TYR A 63 -1.48 -2.52 10.38
N PHE A 64 -2.41 -1.71 9.91
CA PHE A 64 -2.60 -1.45 8.48
C PHE A 64 -1.41 -0.70 7.89
N GLN A 65 -0.92 0.33 8.55
CA GLN A 65 0.29 1.04 8.11
C GLN A 65 1.50 0.11 8.04
N LYS A 66 1.69 -0.74 9.04
CA LYS A 66 2.75 -1.75 9.06
C LYS A 66 2.58 -2.78 7.94
N ALA A 67 1.37 -3.22 7.67
CA ALA A 67 1.08 -4.14 6.57
C ALA A 67 1.39 -3.50 5.21
N GLY A 68 0.96 -2.25 5.01
CA GLY A 68 1.30 -1.44 3.85
C GLY A 68 2.82 -1.32 3.65
N TYR A 69 3.56 -0.98 4.71
CA TYR A 69 5.01 -0.89 4.66
C TYR A 69 5.68 -2.19 4.19
N LEU A 70 5.26 -3.33 4.73
CA LEU A 70 5.78 -4.63 4.30
C LEU A 70 5.44 -4.92 2.83
N ALA A 71 4.21 -4.61 2.43
CA ALA A 71 3.76 -4.77 1.05
C ALA A 71 4.53 -3.85 0.10
N GLY A 72 4.74 -2.59 0.46
CA GLY A 72 5.49 -1.61 -0.32
C GLY A 72 6.93 -2.04 -0.56
N LYS A 73 7.60 -2.57 0.46
CA LYS A 73 8.96 -3.12 0.31
C LYS A 73 9.03 -4.30 -0.65
N GLU A 74 8.14 -5.27 -0.48
CA GLU A 74 8.10 -6.44 -1.37
C GLU A 74 7.65 -6.07 -2.78
N PHE A 75 6.72 -5.12 -2.91
CA PHE A 75 6.31 -4.58 -4.20
C PHE A 75 7.47 -3.92 -4.94
N ALA A 76 8.18 -2.99 -4.30
CA ALA A 76 9.31 -2.31 -4.89
C ALA A 76 10.38 -3.28 -5.37
N LYS A 77 10.75 -4.23 -4.52
CA LYS A 77 11.76 -5.25 -4.80
C LYS A 77 11.40 -6.17 -5.98
N ASN A 78 10.11 -6.47 -6.18
CA ASN A 78 9.67 -7.49 -7.16
C ASN A 78 9.02 -6.88 -8.42
N LYS A 79 8.61 -5.62 -8.40
CA LYS A 79 7.89 -4.95 -9.47
C LYS A 79 8.58 -3.73 -10.04
N LEU A 80 9.56 -3.16 -9.33
CA LEU A 80 10.23 -1.94 -9.76
C LEU A 80 11.72 -2.21 -10.04
N ASP A 81 12.30 -1.39 -10.92
CA ASP A 81 13.74 -1.34 -11.13
C ASP A 81 14.31 -0.26 -10.22
N LEU A 82 15.03 -0.69 -9.19
CA LEU A 82 15.58 0.18 -8.15
C LEU A 82 16.93 0.79 -8.51
N ASP A 83 17.55 0.37 -9.62
CA ASP A 83 18.85 0.87 -10.07
C ASP A 83 18.73 2.07 -11.02
N GLN A 84 17.51 2.49 -11.36
CA GLN A 84 17.25 3.65 -12.22
C GLN A 84 17.45 4.98 -11.49
N ASP A 85 17.69 6.07 -12.26
CA ASP A 85 17.59 7.41 -11.70
C ASP A 85 16.16 7.73 -11.26
N PHE A 86 16.02 8.75 -10.41
CA PHE A 86 14.75 9.08 -9.76
C PHE A 86 13.59 9.32 -10.75
N ASN A 87 13.83 10.00 -11.86
CA ASN A 87 12.77 10.30 -12.83
C ASN A 87 12.28 9.03 -13.54
N ASN A 88 13.19 8.15 -13.92
CA ASN A 88 12.87 6.87 -14.54
C ASN A 88 12.20 5.93 -13.53
N PHE A 89 12.68 5.89 -12.29
CA PHE A 89 12.03 5.14 -11.20
C PHE A 89 10.59 5.61 -10.96
N VAL A 90 10.36 6.93 -10.85
CA VAL A 90 9.01 7.49 -10.67
C VAL A 90 8.11 7.16 -11.86
N SER A 91 8.61 7.27 -13.09
CA SER A 91 7.83 6.92 -14.29
C SER A 91 7.44 5.44 -14.29
N HIS A 92 8.36 4.56 -13.93
CA HIS A 92 8.09 3.13 -13.82
C HIS A 92 7.08 2.81 -12.71
N LEU A 93 7.20 3.47 -11.55
CA LEU A 93 6.24 3.36 -10.46
C LEU A 93 4.83 3.78 -10.90
N GLN A 94 4.70 4.94 -11.57
CA GLN A 94 3.43 5.45 -12.09
C GLN A 94 2.78 4.46 -13.06
N GLU A 95 3.53 3.94 -14.02
CA GLU A 95 3.05 2.99 -15.01
C GLU A 95 2.60 1.68 -14.33
N THR A 96 3.39 1.18 -13.37
CA THR A 96 3.10 -0.07 -12.67
C THR A 96 1.84 0.03 -11.81
N LEU A 97 1.68 1.11 -11.02
CA LEU A 97 0.49 1.32 -10.21
C LEU A 97 -0.77 1.46 -11.07
N LYS A 98 -0.68 2.18 -12.19
CA LYS A 98 -1.78 2.32 -13.15
C LYS A 98 -2.13 0.99 -13.82
N LEU A 99 -1.13 0.22 -14.25
CA LEU A 99 -1.32 -1.10 -14.86
C LEU A 99 -2.04 -2.06 -13.90
N LEU A 100 -1.66 -2.04 -12.64
CA LEU A 100 -2.25 -2.86 -11.59
C LEU A 100 -3.56 -2.30 -11.03
N LYS A 101 -4.04 -1.15 -11.56
CA LYS A 101 -5.29 -0.50 -11.17
C LYS A 101 -5.32 -0.10 -9.69
N ILE A 102 -4.16 0.20 -9.11
CA ILE A 102 -4.03 0.69 -7.74
C ILE A 102 -4.37 2.17 -7.68
N GLY A 103 -3.87 2.98 -8.61
CA GLY A 103 -4.16 4.40 -8.70
C GLY A 103 -3.33 5.10 -9.78
N ILE A 104 -3.60 6.38 -9.97
CA ILE A 104 -2.88 7.26 -10.90
C ILE A 104 -2.01 8.20 -10.08
N LEU A 105 -0.76 7.77 -9.85
CA LEU A 105 0.22 8.53 -9.09
C LEU A 105 0.77 9.70 -9.90
N ARG A 106 0.96 10.84 -9.24
CA ARG A 106 1.69 12.00 -9.77
C ARG A 106 2.68 12.50 -8.72
N MET A 107 3.91 12.69 -9.13
CA MET A 107 4.90 13.38 -8.32
C MET A 107 4.65 14.88 -8.42
N GLU A 108 4.39 15.54 -7.29
CA GLU A 108 4.20 16.99 -7.24
C GLU A 108 5.49 17.71 -6.85
N PHE A 109 6.25 17.13 -5.94
CA PHE A 109 7.48 17.74 -5.43
C PHE A 109 8.49 16.66 -5.01
N PHE A 110 9.74 16.93 -5.25
CA PHE A 110 10.88 16.18 -4.72
C PHE A 110 12.03 17.14 -4.44
N ASN A 111 12.51 17.17 -3.20
CA ASN A 111 13.70 17.91 -2.83
C ASN A 111 14.91 16.95 -2.75
N PRO A 112 15.88 17.04 -3.66
CA PRO A 112 17.04 16.15 -3.66
C PRO A 112 18.02 16.40 -2.49
N GLU A 113 17.93 17.57 -1.82
CA GLU A 113 18.84 17.93 -0.72
C GLU A 113 18.46 17.24 0.58
N ASP A 114 17.20 17.29 0.96
CA ASP A 114 16.67 16.68 2.19
C ASP A 114 15.90 15.39 1.92
N GLY A 115 15.44 15.18 0.70
CA GLY A 115 14.71 13.98 0.28
C GLY A 115 13.19 14.04 0.51
N GLU A 116 12.63 15.23 0.84
CA GLU A 116 11.18 15.41 0.97
C GLU A 116 10.46 15.10 -0.34
N ILE A 117 9.36 14.38 -0.24
CA ILE A 117 8.53 13.99 -1.38
C ILE A 117 7.08 14.39 -1.12
N ILE A 118 6.43 15.00 -2.13
CA ILE A 118 4.98 15.18 -2.16
C ILE A 118 4.45 14.53 -3.43
N LEU A 119 3.45 13.67 -3.26
CA LEU A 119 2.80 13.00 -4.36
C LEU A 119 1.29 12.97 -4.18
N THR A 120 0.58 12.79 -5.30
CA THR A 120 -0.87 12.57 -5.30
C THR A 120 -1.21 11.27 -6.00
N VAL A 121 -2.32 10.65 -5.56
CA VAL A 121 -2.92 9.47 -6.18
C VAL A 121 -4.38 9.79 -6.51
N ALA A 122 -4.71 9.80 -7.79
CA ALA A 122 -6.08 9.90 -8.27
C ALA A 122 -6.62 8.48 -8.56
N GLU A 123 -7.94 8.31 -8.50
CA GLU A 123 -8.61 7.01 -8.68
C GLU A 123 -8.03 5.93 -7.74
N ASP A 124 -7.69 6.35 -6.54
CA ASP A 124 -7.10 5.52 -5.50
C ASP A 124 -7.99 4.31 -5.18
N LEU A 125 -7.36 3.12 -5.08
CA LEU A 125 -8.06 1.85 -4.87
C LEU A 125 -8.79 1.82 -3.52
N ASP A 126 -8.18 2.40 -2.49
CA ASP A 126 -8.68 2.31 -1.12
C ASP A 126 -9.89 3.22 -0.89
N CYS A 127 -9.86 4.45 -1.40
CA CYS A 127 -10.83 5.45 -0.97
C CYS A 127 -11.64 6.14 -2.08
N SER A 128 -11.22 6.14 -3.36
CA SER A 128 -11.95 6.90 -4.38
C SER A 128 -13.39 6.43 -4.55
N GLY A 129 -14.34 7.34 -4.36
CA GLY A 129 -15.79 7.07 -4.43
C GLY A 129 -16.41 6.67 -3.08
N LEU A 130 -15.67 6.67 -1.97
CA LEU A 130 -16.25 6.50 -0.64
C LEU A 130 -17.15 7.68 -0.27
N PRO A 131 -18.10 7.47 0.67
CA PRO A 131 -18.82 8.58 1.30
C PRO A 131 -17.85 9.55 1.99
N ILE A 132 -18.20 10.84 2.02
CA ILE A 132 -17.43 11.83 2.76
C ILE A 132 -17.73 11.67 4.25
N THR A 133 -16.71 11.29 5.01
CA THR A 133 -16.79 11.09 6.47
C THR A 133 -16.00 12.12 7.25
N ASN A 134 -15.20 12.97 6.58
CA ASN A 134 -14.22 13.88 7.14
C ASN A 134 -13.09 13.17 7.92
N GLU A 135 -12.85 11.91 7.63
CA GLU A 135 -11.76 11.10 8.19
C GLU A 135 -10.87 10.60 7.07
N SER A 136 -9.56 10.70 7.26
CA SER A 136 -8.58 10.09 6.37
C SER A 136 -8.58 8.58 6.56
N VAL A 137 -8.51 7.80 5.47
CA VAL A 137 -8.67 6.33 5.53
C VAL A 137 -7.51 5.57 4.88
N CYS A 138 -6.54 6.27 4.26
CA CYS A 138 -5.50 5.64 3.45
C CYS A 138 -4.23 5.29 4.26
N VAL A 139 -4.40 4.85 5.51
CA VAL A 139 -3.26 4.51 6.38
C VAL A 139 -2.40 3.35 5.84
N TYR A 140 -3.00 2.45 5.06
CA TYR A 140 -2.26 1.40 4.37
C TYR A 140 -1.33 1.98 3.31
N ASP A 141 -1.81 2.97 2.55
CA ASP A 141 -1.03 3.64 1.50
C ASP A 141 0.13 4.46 2.08
N GLU A 142 -0.03 5.09 3.25
CA GLU A 142 1.08 5.73 3.96
C GLU A 142 2.22 4.73 4.16
N GLY A 143 1.90 3.53 4.67
CA GLY A 143 2.87 2.46 4.84
C GLY A 143 3.45 1.98 3.50
N PHE A 144 2.60 1.77 2.50
CA PHE A 144 3.00 1.26 1.18
C PHE A 144 3.99 2.20 0.48
N ILE A 145 3.70 3.50 0.49
CA ILE A 145 4.57 4.55 -0.06
C ILE A 145 5.90 4.59 0.71
N SER A 146 5.85 4.55 2.06
CA SER A 146 7.04 4.49 2.92
C SER A 146 7.95 3.32 2.55
N GLY A 147 7.37 2.12 2.41
CA GLY A 147 8.12 0.92 2.03
C GLY A 147 8.76 1.00 0.65
N ILE A 148 8.06 1.56 -0.34
CA ILE A 148 8.59 1.75 -1.69
C ILE A 148 9.80 2.69 -1.69
N PHE A 149 9.66 3.87 -1.08
CA PHE A 149 10.75 4.85 -1.08
C PHE A 149 11.93 4.43 -0.21
N GLU A 150 11.70 3.69 0.89
CA GLU A 150 12.81 3.13 1.64
C GLU A 150 13.63 2.16 0.78
N MET A 151 12.99 1.29 0.00
CA MET A 151 13.71 0.36 -0.88
C MET A 151 14.50 1.06 -1.97
N TYR A 152 13.98 2.17 -2.50
CA TYR A 152 14.66 2.92 -3.54
C TYR A 152 15.81 3.79 -3.00
N THR A 153 15.58 4.53 -1.89
CA THR A 153 16.54 5.51 -1.38
C THR A 153 17.49 4.97 -0.32
N GLY A 154 17.13 3.84 0.32
CA GLY A 154 17.79 3.32 1.50
C GLY A 154 17.49 4.06 2.81
N LYS A 155 16.64 5.11 2.77
CA LYS A 155 16.24 5.91 3.93
C LYS A 155 14.82 5.57 4.34
N LYS A 156 14.52 5.56 5.63
CA LYS A 156 13.15 5.45 6.14
C LYS A 156 12.37 6.73 5.90
N TYR A 157 11.07 6.61 5.67
CA TYR A 157 10.16 7.73 5.47
C TYR A 157 9.00 7.66 6.46
N ASP A 158 8.67 8.81 7.08
CA ASP A 158 7.37 9.05 7.70
C ASP A 158 6.45 9.62 6.63
N VAL A 159 5.40 8.90 6.29
CA VAL A 159 4.45 9.29 5.24
C VAL A 159 3.13 9.60 5.88
N ARG A 160 2.55 10.74 5.51
CA ARG A 160 1.26 11.20 6.01
C ARG A 160 0.35 11.62 4.86
N GLU A 161 -0.88 11.13 4.88
CA GLU A 161 -1.93 11.64 4.01
C GLU A 161 -2.36 13.02 4.50
N THR A 162 -2.39 14.00 3.58
CA THR A 162 -2.81 15.38 3.86
C THR A 162 -4.16 15.72 3.25
N ASP A 163 -4.50 15.12 2.13
CA ASP A 163 -5.79 15.26 1.45
C ASP A 163 -6.31 13.85 1.12
N CYS A 164 -7.61 13.60 1.30
CA CYS A 164 -8.23 12.31 1.06
C CYS A 164 -9.59 12.47 0.37
N TRP A 165 -9.99 11.48 -0.45
CA TRP A 165 -11.34 11.46 -1.00
C TRP A 165 -12.42 11.46 0.09
N ALA A 166 -12.20 10.74 1.17
CA ALA A 166 -13.14 10.66 2.30
C ALA A 166 -13.23 11.95 3.12
N THR A 167 -12.28 12.89 2.97
CA THR A 167 -12.35 14.26 3.51
C THR A 167 -12.96 15.26 2.54
N GLY A 168 -13.26 14.86 1.30
CA GLY A 168 -13.91 15.68 0.29
C GLY A 168 -13.00 16.16 -0.84
N ASP A 169 -11.74 15.74 -0.83
CA ASP A 169 -10.79 16.04 -1.90
C ASP A 169 -10.98 15.09 -3.09
N ARG A 170 -10.43 15.45 -4.25
CA ARG A 170 -10.56 14.62 -5.45
C ARG A 170 -9.40 13.67 -5.69
N VAL A 171 -8.34 13.83 -4.94
CA VAL A 171 -7.13 13.02 -4.97
C VAL A 171 -6.65 12.82 -3.55
N CYS A 172 -5.96 11.72 -3.29
CA CYS A 172 -5.20 11.56 -2.06
C CYS A 172 -3.84 12.21 -2.25
N ARG A 173 -3.42 13.03 -1.30
CA ARG A 173 -2.09 13.64 -1.28
C ARG A 173 -1.31 13.12 -0.09
N PHE A 174 -0.06 12.74 -0.36
CA PHE A 174 0.84 12.22 0.64
C PHE A 174 2.10 13.06 0.69
N LYS A 175 2.51 13.39 1.91
CA LYS A 175 3.81 13.96 2.22
C LYS A 175 4.68 12.88 2.83
N ALA A 176 5.89 12.68 2.30
CA ALA A 176 6.87 11.73 2.78
C ALA A 176 8.13 12.46 3.19
N ASP A 177 8.42 12.47 4.48
CA ASP A 177 9.60 13.08 5.08
C ASP A 177 10.61 11.98 5.46
N PRO A 178 11.89 12.09 5.06
CA PRO A 178 12.91 11.16 5.55
C PRO A 178 13.05 11.23 7.06
N VAL A 179 13.17 10.08 7.69
CA VAL A 179 13.44 9.98 9.13
C VAL A 179 14.93 10.04 9.36
N GLU A 180 15.41 11.00 10.14
CA GLU A 180 16.79 11.04 10.60
C GLU A 180 17.07 9.87 11.55
N GLU A 181 18.19 9.16 11.34
CA GLU A 181 18.64 8.08 12.22
C GLU A 181 19.26 8.57 13.52
#